data_b7e0c0fa10aa79d31715a27253e5e244
#
_entry.id   b7e0c0fa10aa79d31715a27253e5e244
#
_cell.length_a   1.000
_cell.length_b   1.000
_cell.length_c   1.000
_cell.angle_alpha   90.00
_cell.angle_beta   90.00
_cell.angle_gamma   90.00
#
_symmetry.space_group_name_H-M   'P 1'
#
loop_
_entity.id
_entity.type
_entity.pdbx_description
1 polymer ?
#
loop_
_entity_poly.entity_id
_entity_poly.type
_entity_poly.pdbx_seq_one_letter_code
_entity_poly.pdbx_strand_id
1 'polypeptide(L)'
;MTADLATATAAKEDGLYVYCVARGGGHHVLGPIGLDGQVVYTVGSGNIRAVVHSCPAEPYQSPDARVVEGWVVAHENVVRAATQAFGTVLPMAFDMIVRGGSGGGAVAALKAWMEERCDRLARRLDRLAGRAEYAVQVFWDRQEVAAWLVQGDEALRRMRDEAGS
;
A
#
# COMPACT_ATOMS: atom_id res chain seq x y z
N MET A 1 35.82 24.95 -24.45
CA MET A 1 34.67 24.16 -24.90
C MET A 1 34.26 23.27 -23.74
N THR A 2 33.46 23.81 -22.88
CA THR A 2 32.88 23.09 -21.70
C THR A 2 31.44 22.74 -22.08
N ALA A 3 31.23 21.46 -22.39
CA ALA A 3 29.91 20.91 -22.69
C ALA A 3 29.14 20.69 -21.37
N ASP A 4 28.17 21.39 -21.23
CA ASP A 4 26.75 21.14 -21.01
C ASP A 4 26.38 19.68 -20.65
N LEU A 5 26.35 19.38 -19.35
CA LEU A 5 25.87 18.14 -18.77
C LEU A 5 24.96 18.43 -17.59
N ALA A 6 23.96 19.28 -17.81
CA ALA A 6 22.96 19.57 -16.79
C ALA A 6 21.61 19.86 -17.41
N THR A 7 21.08 18.92 -18.20
CA THR A 7 19.65 18.94 -18.57
C THR A 7 19.15 17.50 -18.64
N ALA A 8 19.35 16.74 -17.57
CA ALA A 8 18.48 15.63 -17.26
C ALA A 8 17.21 16.29 -16.72
N THR A 9 16.19 16.30 -17.53
CA THR A 9 14.83 16.72 -17.26
C THR A 9 14.42 16.23 -15.88
N ALA A 10 14.37 17.14 -14.89
CA ALA A 10 13.63 16.90 -13.66
C ALA A 10 12.18 16.67 -14.11
N ALA A 11 11.76 15.44 -14.19
CA ALA A 11 10.36 15.08 -14.32
C ALA A 11 9.66 15.84 -13.20
N LYS A 12 8.70 16.69 -13.57
CA LYS A 12 8.01 17.56 -12.64
C LYS A 12 7.34 16.65 -11.61
N GLU A 13 7.90 16.56 -10.41
CA GLU A 13 7.34 15.84 -9.28
C GLU A 13 6.07 16.56 -8.82
N ASP A 14 4.98 16.36 -9.55
CA ASP A 14 3.68 17.01 -9.31
C ASP A 14 2.71 16.05 -8.62
N GLY A 15 3.23 14.95 -8.11
CA GLY A 15 2.49 13.92 -7.40
C GLY A 15 3.10 13.57 -6.04
N LEU A 16 2.24 13.05 -5.16
CA LEU A 16 2.61 12.41 -3.90
C LEU A 16 2.03 11.01 -3.88
N TYR A 17 2.89 10.02 -3.80
CA TYR A 17 2.50 8.65 -3.50
C TYR A 17 2.17 8.54 -2.01
N VAL A 18 1.00 8.01 -1.66
CA VAL A 18 0.52 7.94 -0.28
C VAL A 18 0.49 6.49 0.18
N TYR A 19 1.32 6.16 1.19
CA TYR A 19 1.41 4.82 1.76
C TYR A 19 0.35 4.54 2.82
N CYS A 20 0.20 5.47 3.74
CA CYS A 20 -0.75 5.34 4.86
C CYS A 20 -1.01 6.70 5.50
N VAL A 21 -1.99 6.71 6.40
CA VAL A 21 -2.29 7.84 7.30
C VAL A 21 -2.13 7.38 8.74
N ALA A 22 -1.64 8.28 9.60
CA ALA A 22 -1.47 8.03 11.03
C ALA A 22 -1.96 9.20 11.89
N ARG A 23 -2.09 8.99 13.19
CA ARG A 23 -2.32 10.07 14.14
C ARG A 23 -1.07 10.94 14.32
N GLY A 24 -1.31 12.20 14.61
CA GLY A 24 -0.30 13.21 14.92
C GLY A 24 -0.01 14.13 13.75
N GLY A 25 0.56 15.28 14.07
CA GLY A 25 1.02 16.27 13.10
C GLY A 25 2.55 16.28 12.96
N GLY A 26 3.06 17.30 12.26
CA GLY A 26 4.48 17.54 12.10
C GLY A 26 5.10 16.83 10.90
N HIS A 27 6.36 17.16 10.66
CA HIS A 27 7.18 16.63 9.59
C HIS A 27 8.18 15.62 10.16
N HIS A 28 8.21 14.43 9.60
CA HIS A 28 9.19 13.37 9.92
C HIS A 28 9.74 12.82 8.62
N VAL A 29 11.01 12.46 8.60
CA VAL A 29 11.65 11.76 7.50
C VAL A 29 11.96 10.34 7.95
N LEU A 30 11.45 9.36 7.20
CA LEU A 30 11.68 7.94 7.46
C LEU A 30 12.88 7.38 6.69
N GLY A 31 13.39 8.15 5.71
CA GLY A 31 14.56 7.76 4.92
C GLY A 31 14.22 7.21 3.52
N PRO A 32 15.23 6.72 2.80
CA PRO A 32 15.11 6.26 1.42
C PRO A 32 14.57 4.82 1.32
N ILE A 33 13.37 4.59 1.89
CA ILE A 33 12.72 3.29 1.98
C ILE A 33 11.49 3.13 1.07
N GLY A 34 11.18 4.18 0.30
CA GLY A 34 10.04 4.18 -0.63
C GLY A 34 10.29 3.35 -1.89
N LEU A 35 9.28 3.33 -2.78
CA LEU A 35 9.41 2.75 -4.11
C LEU A 35 10.63 3.33 -4.80
N ASP A 36 11.42 2.50 -5.47
CA ASP A 36 12.68 2.87 -6.15
C ASP A 36 13.68 3.63 -5.26
N GLY A 37 13.64 3.41 -3.94
CA GLY A 37 14.52 4.08 -2.98
C GLY A 37 14.17 5.53 -2.71
N GLN A 38 12.98 5.99 -3.06
CA GLN A 38 12.53 7.36 -2.81
C GLN A 38 12.51 7.67 -1.31
N VAL A 39 12.82 8.93 -0.98
CA VAL A 39 12.80 9.39 0.41
C VAL A 39 11.37 9.53 0.89
N VAL A 40 11.03 8.78 1.93
CA VAL A 40 9.71 8.80 2.57
C VAL A 40 9.69 9.82 3.71
N TYR A 41 8.64 10.62 3.72
CA TYR A 41 8.43 11.66 4.75
C TYR A 41 6.94 11.82 5.07
N THR A 42 6.62 12.66 6.05
CA THR A 42 5.22 12.91 6.43
C THR A 42 4.76 14.30 6.03
N VAL A 43 3.50 14.39 5.59
CA VAL A 43 2.75 15.62 5.41
C VAL A 43 1.65 15.65 6.46
N GLY A 44 1.69 16.65 7.36
CA GLY A 44 0.70 16.80 8.44
C GLY A 44 -0.40 17.81 8.10
N SER A 45 -1.63 17.54 8.57
CA SER A 45 -2.73 18.46 8.64
C SER A 45 -3.53 18.21 9.94
N GLY A 46 -3.55 19.20 10.84
CA GLY A 46 -4.13 19.05 12.17
C GLY A 46 -3.45 17.92 12.98
N ASN A 47 -4.26 16.96 13.44
CA ASN A 47 -3.80 15.78 14.18
C ASN A 47 -3.67 14.50 13.33
N ILE A 48 -3.66 14.66 12.02
CA ILE A 48 -3.48 13.58 11.04
C ILE A 48 -2.21 13.85 10.23
N ARG A 49 -1.46 12.81 9.92
CA ARG A 49 -0.32 12.84 9.01
C ARG A 49 -0.49 11.77 7.93
N ALA A 50 -0.09 12.08 6.71
CA ALA A 50 0.09 11.11 5.65
C ALA A 50 1.58 10.79 5.49
N VAL A 51 1.90 9.53 5.25
CA VAL A 51 3.25 9.03 4.94
C VAL A 51 3.37 8.94 3.42
N VAL A 52 4.31 9.67 2.85
CA VAL A 52 4.38 9.91 1.40
C VAL A 52 5.82 9.91 0.88
N HIS A 53 5.96 9.84 -0.44
CA HIS A 53 7.14 10.31 -1.16
C HIS A 53 6.71 11.13 -2.39
N SER A 54 7.60 11.99 -2.89
CA SER A 54 7.37 12.76 -4.12
C SER A 54 7.58 11.87 -5.34
N CYS A 55 6.68 11.96 -6.31
CA CYS A 55 6.76 11.17 -7.55
C CYS A 55 6.14 11.94 -8.72
N PRO A 56 6.34 11.51 -9.97
CA PRO A 56 5.50 11.93 -11.08
C PRO A 56 4.03 11.60 -10.81
N ALA A 57 3.11 12.41 -11.33
CA ALA A 57 1.66 12.20 -11.16
C ALA A 57 1.12 11.12 -12.11
N GLU A 58 1.84 10.01 -12.24
CA GLU A 58 1.58 8.89 -13.14
C GLU A 58 1.57 7.58 -12.37
N PRO A 59 0.74 6.59 -12.77
CA PRO A 59 0.72 5.28 -12.14
C PRO A 59 2.06 4.55 -12.28
N TYR A 60 2.41 3.76 -11.24
CA TYR A 60 3.55 2.85 -11.26
C TYR A 60 3.22 1.63 -12.13
N GLN A 61 3.78 1.58 -13.33
CA GLN A 61 3.54 0.50 -14.30
C GLN A 61 4.86 -0.06 -14.83
N SER A 62 4.97 -1.37 -14.90
CA SER A 62 6.09 -2.07 -15.51
C SER A 62 5.62 -3.33 -16.21
N PRO A 63 6.17 -3.67 -17.39
CA PRO A 63 5.94 -4.97 -18.02
C PRO A 63 6.69 -6.12 -17.29
N ASP A 64 7.68 -5.82 -16.46
CA ASP A 64 8.39 -6.81 -15.64
C ASP A 64 7.67 -7.00 -14.30
N ALA A 65 7.09 -8.20 -14.12
CA ALA A 65 6.37 -8.55 -12.89
C ALA A 65 7.25 -8.45 -11.63
N ARG A 66 8.55 -8.69 -11.74
CA ARG A 66 9.49 -8.60 -10.59
C ARG A 66 9.67 -7.16 -10.12
N VAL A 67 9.60 -6.19 -11.04
CA VAL A 67 9.63 -4.77 -10.69
C VAL A 67 8.36 -4.42 -9.91
N VAL A 68 7.20 -4.84 -10.40
CA VAL A 68 5.92 -4.61 -9.72
C VAL A 68 5.89 -5.26 -8.34
N GLU A 69 6.37 -6.50 -8.22
CA GLU A 69 6.49 -7.21 -6.94
C GLU A 69 7.42 -6.44 -5.97
N GLY A 70 8.55 -5.94 -6.47
CA GLY A 70 9.47 -5.10 -5.71
C GLY A 70 8.80 -3.84 -5.15
N TRP A 71 7.98 -3.16 -5.95
CA TRP A 71 7.21 -1.99 -5.50
C TRP A 71 6.16 -2.34 -4.43
N VAL A 72 5.44 -3.46 -4.59
CA VAL A 72 4.46 -3.92 -3.59
C VAL A 72 5.15 -4.21 -2.26
N VAL A 73 6.28 -4.91 -2.29
CA VAL A 73 7.09 -5.21 -1.09
C VAL A 73 7.61 -3.92 -0.44
N ALA A 74 8.09 -2.96 -1.24
CA ALA A 74 8.55 -1.66 -0.73
C ALA A 74 7.40 -0.90 -0.08
N HIS A 75 6.20 -0.88 -0.69
CA HIS A 75 5.00 -0.27 -0.11
C HIS A 75 4.68 -0.85 1.27
N GLU A 76 4.63 -2.16 1.40
CA GLU A 76 4.35 -2.83 2.68
C GLU A 76 5.43 -2.55 3.73
N ASN A 77 6.70 -2.50 3.33
CA ASN A 77 7.81 -2.17 4.22
C ASN A 77 7.67 -0.75 4.78
N VAL A 78 7.27 0.22 3.96
CA VAL A 78 7.00 1.60 4.41
C VAL A 78 5.82 1.63 5.40
N VAL A 79 4.73 0.94 5.10
CA VAL A 79 3.57 0.84 6.02
C VAL A 79 3.99 0.22 7.36
N ARG A 80 4.83 -0.80 7.35
CA ARG A 80 5.38 -1.43 8.55
C ARG A 80 6.28 -0.47 9.33
N ALA A 81 7.18 0.24 8.66
CA ALA A 81 8.04 1.25 9.29
C ALA A 81 7.21 2.39 9.90
N ALA A 82 6.18 2.85 9.21
CA ALA A 82 5.25 3.84 9.71
C ALA A 82 4.47 3.34 10.95
N THR A 83 4.07 2.07 10.96
CA THR A 83 3.43 1.44 12.12
C THR A 83 4.36 1.42 13.34
N GLN A 84 5.63 1.11 13.13
CA GLN A 84 6.64 1.13 14.21
C GLN A 84 6.89 2.55 14.73
N ALA A 85 6.91 3.55 13.84
CA ALA A 85 7.20 4.93 14.20
C ALA A 85 6.01 5.66 14.83
N PHE A 86 4.79 5.39 14.40
CA PHE A 86 3.58 6.16 14.73
C PHE A 86 2.48 5.35 15.42
N GLY A 87 2.67 4.05 15.61
CA GLY A 87 1.65 3.15 16.13
C GLY A 87 0.62 2.79 15.07
N THR A 88 -0.66 3.00 15.37
CA THR A 88 -1.75 2.65 14.44
C THR A 88 -1.69 3.48 13.17
N VAL A 89 -1.68 2.82 12.03
CA VAL A 89 -1.80 3.44 10.71
C VAL A 89 -3.04 2.92 9.97
N LEU A 90 -3.55 3.71 9.04
CA LEU A 90 -4.56 3.33 8.07
C LEU A 90 -3.87 3.20 6.71
N PRO A 91 -3.57 1.99 6.23
CA PRO A 91 -2.92 1.78 4.94
C PRO A 91 -3.78 2.31 3.80
N MET A 92 -3.13 2.81 2.75
CA MET A 92 -3.75 3.13 1.48
C MET A 92 -3.53 2.00 0.49
N ALA A 93 -4.35 1.95 -0.54
CA ALA A 93 -4.15 1.01 -1.63
C ALA A 93 -2.82 1.30 -2.35
N PHE A 94 -2.20 0.27 -2.90
CA PHE A 94 -1.05 0.43 -3.80
C PHE A 94 -1.42 1.39 -4.94
N ASP A 95 -0.46 2.21 -5.35
CA ASP A 95 -0.58 3.20 -6.44
C ASP A 95 -1.56 4.35 -6.16
N MET A 96 -1.75 4.70 -4.88
CA MET A 96 -2.50 5.89 -4.51
C MET A 96 -1.63 7.13 -4.65
N ILE A 97 -1.86 7.90 -5.73
CA ILE A 97 -1.12 9.12 -6.05
C ILE A 97 -2.03 10.33 -5.99
N VAL A 98 -1.66 11.32 -5.18
CA VAL A 98 -2.31 12.63 -5.12
C VAL A 98 -1.60 13.57 -6.08
N ARG A 99 -2.36 14.09 -7.05
CA ARG A 99 -1.85 15.04 -8.05
C ARG A 99 -1.99 16.48 -7.57
N GLY A 100 -1.04 17.32 -7.95
CA GLY A 100 -1.15 18.76 -7.78
C GLY A 100 -2.27 19.33 -8.62
N GLY A 101 -2.95 20.34 -8.10
CA GLY A 101 -4.02 21.06 -8.80
C GLY A 101 -3.61 22.51 -9.13
N SER A 102 -4.47 23.24 -9.84
CA SER A 102 -4.26 24.63 -10.24
C SER A 102 -4.15 25.64 -9.08
N GLY A 103 -4.48 25.22 -7.85
CA GLY A 103 -4.47 26.08 -6.65
C GLY A 103 -3.33 25.80 -5.67
N GLY A 104 -2.36 24.97 -6.03
CA GLY A 104 -1.24 24.58 -5.16
C GLY A 104 -0.82 23.14 -5.46
N GLY A 105 0.46 22.79 -5.30
CA GLY A 105 1.00 21.47 -5.62
C GLY A 105 0.33 20.31 -4.87
N ALA A 106 0.82 19.08 -5.09
CA ALA A 106 0.26 17.85 -4.51
C ALA A 106 0.17 17.88 -2.97
N VAL A 107 1.09 18.59 -2.29
CA VAL A 107 1.05 18.77 -0.84
C VAL A 107 -0.21 19.54 -0.40
N ALA A 108 -0.56 20.61 -1.10
CA ALA A 108 -1.76 21.39 -0.79
C ALA A 108 -3.04 20.58 -1.02
N ALA A 109 -3.09 19.85 -2.14
CA ALA A 109 -4.21 18.95 -2.45
C ALA A 109 -4.37 17.83 -1.38
N LEU A 110 -3.26 17.22 -0.95
CA LEU A 110 -3.28 16.20 0.10
C LEU A 110 -3.75 16.77 1.45
N LYS A 111 -3.28 17.96 1.84
CA LYS A 111 -3.74 18.61 3.06
C LYS A 111 -5.23 18.90 3.03
N ALA A 112 -5.74 19.50 1.96
CA ALA A 112 -7.17 19.76 1.79
C ALA A 112 -8.00 18.48 1.87
N TRP A 113 -7.53 17.39 1.23
CA TRP A 113 -8.18 16.07 1.31
C TRP A 113 -8.21 15.51 2.73
N MET A 114 -7.11 15.67 3.49
CA MET A 114 -7.05 15.24 4.90
C MET A 114 -7.97 16.08 5.79
N GLU A 115 -8.02 17.39 5.58
CA GLU A 115 -8.87 18.32 6.35
C GLU A 115 -10.34 17.98 6.17
N GLU A 116 -10.79 17.82 4.93
CA GLU A 116 -12.18 17.44 4.61
C GLU A 116 -12.60 16.11 5.28
N ARG A 117 -11.64 15.20 5.47
CA ARG A 117 -11.89 13.84 5.98
C ARG A 117 -11.36 13.58 7.40
N CYS A 118 -10.90 14.61 8.08
CA CYS A 118 -10.20 14.52 9.35
C CYS A 118 -10.93 13.65 10.37
N ASP A 119 -12.20 13.93 10.64
CA ASP A 119 -13.01 13.18 11.60
C ASP A 119 -13.21 11.72 11.19
N ARG A 120 -13.38 11.47 9.89
CA ARG A 120 -13.55 10.10 9.39
C ARG A 120 -12.26 9.30 9.50
N LEU A 121 -11.13 9.91 9.16
CA LEU A 121 -9.81 9.29 9.30
C LEU A 121 -9.50 9.02 10.77
N ALA A 122 -9.76 9.99 11.63
CA ALA A 122 -9.60 9.87 13.06
C ALA A 122 -10.37 8.69 13.64
N ARG A 123 -11.69 8.59 13.36
CA ARG A 123 -12.52 7.47 13.82
C ARG A 123 -12.06 6.10 13.29
N ARG A 124 -11.53 6.04 12.06
CA ARG A 124 -10.98 4.79 11.52
C ARG A 124 -9.71 4.38 12.24
N LEU A 125 -8.80 5.31 12.48
CA LEU A 125 -7.58 5.06 13.24
C LEU A 125 -7.89 4.59 14.67
N ASP A 126 -8.86 5.23 15.35
CA ASP A 126 -9.28 4.81 16.69
C ASP A 126 -9.87 3.39 16.69
N ARG A 127 -10.64 3.04 15.65
CA ARG A 127 -11.20 1.68 15.50
C ARG A 127 -10.13 0.62 15.28
N LEU A 128 -9.02 0.97 14.64
CA LEU A 128 -7.89 0.07 14.39
C LEU A 128 -6.91 -0.01 15.57
N ALA A 129 -6.95 0.96 16.48
CA ALA A 129 -6.05 1.02 17.61
C ALA A 129 -6.10 -0.27 18.46
N GLY A 130 -4.93 -0.85 18.72
CA GLY A 130 -4.79 -2.08 19.48
C GLY A 130 -5.32 -3.35 18.77
N ARG A 131 -5.59 -3.28 17.47
CA ARG A 131 -6.00 -4.43 16.66
C ARG A 131 -4.90 -4.84 15.70
N ALA A 132 -4.87 -6.14 15.40
CA ALA A 132 -4.01 -6.70 14.35
C ALA A 132 -4.90 -7.43 13.33
N GLU A 133 -4.52 -7.31 12.06
CA GLU A 133 -5.09 -8.10 10.98
C GLU A 133 -4.23 -9.34 10.76
N TYR A 134 -4.88 -10.50 10.70
CA TYR A 134 -4.22 -11.76 10.41
C TYR A 134 -4.80 -12.33 9.12
N ALA A 135 -3.93 -12.55 8.13
CA ALA A 135 -4.28 -13.34 6.96
C ALA A 135 -4.13 -14.82 7.31
N VAL A 136 -5.19 -15.60 7.13
CA VAL A 136 -5.16 -17.05 7.28
C VAL A 136 -5.18 -17.67 5.90
N GLN A 137 -4.14 -18.43 5.57
CA GLN A 137 -4.08 -19.23 4.35
C GLN A 137 -4.24 -20.70 4.73
N VAL A 138 -5.20 -21.37 4.09
CA VAL A 138 -5.42 -22.80 4.26
C VAL A 138 -4.97 -23.51 2.99
N PHE A 139 -4.01 -24.39 3.13
CA PHE A 139 -3.52 -25.25 2.04
C PHE A 139 -4.05 -26.67 2.25
N TRP A 140 -4.51 -27.30 1.18
CA TRP A 140 -4.92 -28.70 1.20
C TRP A 140 -4.48 -29.40 -0.07
N ASP A 141 -4.16 -30.68 0.05
CA ASP A 141 -3.99 -31.55 -1.09
C ASP A 141 -5.36 -31.94 -1.65
N ARG A 142 -5.57 -31.66 -2.93
CA ARG A 142 -6.86 -31.91 -3.58
C ARG A 142 -7.18 -33.42 -3.66
N GLN A 143 -6.15 -34.27 -3.81
CA GLN A 143 -6.32 -35.72 -3.89
C GLN A 143 -6.67 -36.31 -2.53
N GLU A 144 -5.98 -35.87 -1.47
CA GLU A 144 -6.27 -36.30 -0.10
C GLU A 144 -7.68 -35.88 0.33
N VAL A 145 -8.08 -34.64 0.06
CA VAL A 145 -9.44 -34.16 0.39
C VAL A 145 -10.49 -34.93 -0.39
N ALA A 146 -10.28 -35.18 -1.70
CA ALA A 146 -11.19 -35.98 -2.51
C ALA A 146 -11.31 -37.42 -1.99
N ALA A 147 -10.19 -38.05 -1.64
CA ALA A 147 -10.18 -39.39 -1.06
C ALA A 147 -10.93 -39.44 0.28
N TRP A 148 -10.72 -38.43 1.15
CA TRP A 148 -11.40 -38.32 2.42
C TRP A 148 -12.93 -38.16 2.25
N LEU A 149 -13.36 -37.30 1.32
CA LEU A 149 -14.79 -37.08 1.01
C LEU A 149 -15.45 -38.37 0.50
N VAL A 150 -14.79 -39.07 -0.42
CA VAL A 150 -15.28 -40.35 -0.96
C VAL A 150 -15.37 -41.43 0.14
N GLN A 151 -14.47 -41.44 1.12
CA GLN A 151 -14.54 -42.37 2.24
C GLN A 151 -15.70 -42.06 3.20
N GLY A 152 -16.06 -40.77 3.35
CA GLY A 152 -17.11 -40.30 4.27
C GLY A 152 -18.53 -40.39 3.69
N ASP A 153 -18.68 -40.45 2.36
CA ASP A 153 -19.99 -40.39 1.66
C ASP A 153 -20.22 -41.64 0.79
N GLU A 154 -21.29 -42.36 1.08
CA GLU A 154 -21.64 -43.61 0.37
C GLU A 154 -22.05 -43.34 -1.10
N ALA A 155 -22.69 -42.21 -1.38
CA ALA A 155 -23.10 -41.84 -2.73
C ALA A 155 -21.89 -41.55 -3.61
N LEU A 156 -20.90 -40.82 -3.07
CA LEU A 156 -19.63 -40.53 -3.77
C LEU A 156 -18.81 -41.82 -4.00
N ARG A 157 -18.83 -42.76 -3.07
CA ARG A 157 -18.22 -44.09 -3.28
C ARG A 157 -18.82 -44.84 -4.44
N ARG A 158 -20.15 -44.90 -4.53
CA ARG A 158 -20.85 -45.54 -5.65
C ARG A 158 -20.50 -44.88 -6.99
N MET A 159 -20.54 -43.56 -7.08
CA MET A 159 -20.19 -42.83 -8.30
C MET A 159 -18.75 -43.10 -8.76
N ARG A 160 -17.79 -43.18 -7.83
CA ARG A 160 -16.40 -43.53 -8.17
C ARG A 160 -16.30 -44.94 -8.75
N ASP A 161 -16.97 -45.92 -8.12
CA ASP A 161 -16.90 -47.32 -8.49
C ASP A 161 -17.59 -47.56 -9.88
N GLU A 162 -18.66 -46.82 -10.18
CA GLU A 162 -19.31 -46.78 -11.49
C GLU A 162 -18.45 -46.14 -12.58
N ALA A 163 -17.69 -45.10 -12.27
CA ALA A 163 -16.83 -44.42 -13.23
C ALA A 163 -15.52 -45.16 -13.55
N GLY A 164 -15.14 -46.13 -12.70
CA GLY A 164 -13.93 -46.97 -12.86
C GLY A 164 -14.20 -48.33 -13.56
N SER A 165 -15.44 -48.61 -13.95
CA SER A 165 -15.85 -49.83 -14.69
C SER A 165 -15.99 -49.51 -16.16
#